data_4f22d8cb1afa37e06a7e7b851ae79bc7
#
_entry.id   4f22d8cb1afa37e06a7e7b851ae79bc7
#
_cell.length_a   1.000
_cell.length_b   1.000
_cell.length_c   1.000
_cell.angle_alpha   90.00
_cell.angle_beta   90.00
_cell.angle_gamma   90.00
#
_symmetry.space_group_name_H-M   'P 1'
#
loop_
_entity.id
_entity.type
_entity.pdbx_description
1 polymer ?
#
loop_
_entity_poly.entity_id
_entity_poly.type
_entity_poly.pdbx_seq_one_letter_code
_entity_poly.pdbx_strand_id
1 'polypeptide(L)'
;VIDCTGDGDVIAYTGAPFETGVGEKDGEEVKSPVSTMFCMDGLAPDTVTWKVDKSLAYGAVNLFPLMKEDEFRAEMTRVTGINPCSAEDITKGEIACRKQILEVLDWLHHNYKGTEHARRTQVANMMGMMVSRRIVAEYKVTRDDILNYTIFDDAISMNAYGVDIHNPNGGGCELYWLIPGHAYSIPYRALLPLEVENIIAAGRCIAHDGIAVMATCYGTGEAAGAAAALSIKEDVPFRKLSVKKLQDQLKKQGVYLGDQEPEKPEPRYIHISTI
;
A
#
# COMPACT_ATOMS: atom_id res chain seq x y z
N VAL A 1 15.98 16.65 4.67
CA VAL A 1 15.21 16.26 3.48
C VAL A 1 14.15 15.24 3.86
N ILE A 2 12.97 15.26 3.19
CA ILE A 2 11.95 14.22 3.33
C ILE A 2 11.78 13.58 1.96
N ASP A 3 12.03 12.25 1.87
CA ASP A 3 11.78 11.48 0.65
C ASP A 3 10.35 10.94 0.66
N CYS A 4 9.48 11.50 -0.17
CA CYS A 4 8.10 11.07 -0.40
C CYS A 4 7.89 10.65 -1.86
N THR A 5 8.94 10.27 -2.58
CA THR A 5 8.86 9.97 -4.03
C THR A 5 8.07 8.70 -4.33
N GLY A 6 7.71 7.94 -3.30
CA GLY A 6 7.00 6.68 -3.42
C GLY A 6 7.93 5.50 -3.74
N ASP A 7 8.94 5.72 -4.55
CA ASP A 7 9.95 4.72 -4.92
C ASP A 7 11.28 4.91 -4.15
N GLY A 8 11.33 5.84 -3.19
CA GLY A 8 12.53 6.14 -2.41
C GLY A 8 13.68 6.65 -3.26
N ASP A 9 13.39 7.42 -4.31
CA ASP A 9 14.36 7.84 -5.30
C ASP A 9 15.49 8.69 -4.72
N VAL A 10 15.14 9.65 -3.84
CA VAL A 10 16.13 10.53 -3.25
C VAL A 10 17.08 9.74 -2.36
N ILE A 11 16.57 8.81 -1.55
CA ILE A 11 17.38 7.95 -0.69
C ILE A 11 18.25 7.02 -1.55
N ALA A 12 17.69 6.39 -2.57
CA ALA A 12 18.44 5.54 -3.50
C ALA A 12 19.59 6.29 -4.17
N TYR A 13 19.40 7.54 -4.57
CA TYR A 13 20.46 8.38 -5.17
C TYR A 13 21.57 8.77 -4.18
N THR A 14 21.36 8.67 -2.87
CA THR A 14 22.44 8.85 -1.87
C THR A 14 23.38 7.66 -1.80
N GLY A 15 23.01 6.51 -2.38
CA GLY A 15 23.72 5.23 -2.24
C GLY A 15 23.34 4.44 -1.00
N ALA A 16 22.38 4.92 -0.18
CA ALA A 16 21.86 4.18 0.97
C ALA A 16 21.16 2.88 0.53
N PRO A 17 21.24 1.81 1.33
CA PRO A 17 20.67 0.52 0.97
C PRO A 17 19.14 0.57 0.90
N PHE A 18 18.58 -0.21 -0.04
CA PHE A 18 17.16 -0.40 -0.20
C PHE A 18 16.85 -1.85 -0.61
N GLU A 19 15.63 -2.29 -0.32
CA GLU A 19 15.07 -3.54 -0.81
C GLU A 19 14.16 -3.25 -2.02
N THR A 20 14.06 -4.22 -2.94
CA THR A 20 13.14 -4.16 -4.07
C THR A 20 12.20 -5.38 -4.07
N GLY A 21 11.09 -5.27 -4.79
CA GLY A 21 10.15 -6.36 -4.95
C GLY A 21 9.48 -6.84 -3.65
N VAL A 22 8.97 -8.07 -3.69
CA VAL A 22 8.27 -8.73 -2.56
C VAL A 22 9.01 -9.96 -2.04
N GLY A 23 10.27 -10.11 -2.37
CA GLY A 23 11.13 -11.21 -1.99
C GLY A 23 11.99 -11.71 -3.14
N GLU A 24 12.66 -12.85 -2.93
CA GLU A 24 13.46 -13.55 -3.94
C GLU A 24 12.93 -14.97 -4.15
N LYS A 25 13.00 -15.44 -5.40
CA LYS A 25 12.73 -16.81 -5.77
C LYS A 25 13.81 -17.28 -6.77
N ASP A 26 14.46 -18.37 -6.46
CA ASP A 26 15.55 -18.96 -7.29
C ASP A 26 16.71 -17.97 -7.56
N GLY A 27 16.94 -17.01 -6.63
CA GLY A 27 17.97 -15.97 -6.76
C GLY A 27 17.55 -14.77 -7.61
N GLU A 28 16.30 -14.71 -8.04
CA GLU A 28 15.73 -13.58 -8.79
C GLU A 28 14.74 -12.79 -7.94
N GLU A 29 14.76 -11.47 -8.09
CA GLU A 29 13.80 -10.57 -7.45
C GLU A 29 12.36 -10.89 -7.90
N VAL A 30 11.47 -11.07 -6.95
CA VAL A 30 10.05 -11.26 -7.20
C VAL A 30 9.35 -9.90 -7.18
N LYS A 31 8.90 -9.44 -8.34
CA LYS A 31 8.24 -8.14 -8.49
C LYS A 31 6.77 -8.21 -8.12
N SER A 32 6.29 -7.19 -7.40
CA SER A 32 4.85 -7.03 -7.16
C SER A 32 4.13 -6.76 -8.49
N PRO A 33 2.97 -7.39 -8.74
CA PRO A 33 2.16 -7.05 -9.91
C PRO A 33 1.68 -5.62 -9.85
N VAL A 34 1.45 -5.05 -11.03
CA VAL A 34 0.84 -3.73 -11.20
C VAL A 34 -0.58 -3.85 -11.72
N SER A 35 -1.41 -2.84 -11.48
CA SER A 35 -2.80 -2.80 -11.93
C SER A 35 -3.22 -1.39 -12.32
N THR A 36 -4.25 -1.27 -13.16
CA THR A 36 -4.90 0.02 -13.47
C THR A 36 -6.38 -0.09 -13.16
N MET A 37 -6.83 0.75 -12.24
CA MET A 37 -8.25 0.88 -11.93
C MET A 37 -8.98 1.68 -13.00
N PHE A 38 -10.25 1.38 -13.20
CA PHE A 38 -11.14 2.12 -14.10
C PHE A 38 -12.54 2.25 -13.51
N CYS A 39 -13.27 3.26 -13.92
CA CYS A 39 -14.66 3.46 -13.52
C CYS A 39 -15.61 3.03 -14.64
N MET A 40 -16.78 2.55 -14.22
CA MET A 40 -17.87 2.12 -15.10
C MET A 40 -19.19 2.68 -14.59
N ASP A 41 -20.14 2.91 -15.51
CA ASP A 41 -21.56 3.14 -15.21
C ASP A 41 -22.45 2.08 -15.90
N GLY A 42 -23.75 2.14 -15.64
CA GLY A 42 -24.73 1.25 -16.26
C GLY A 42 -24.79 -0.15 -15.66
N LEU A 43 -24.32 -0.34 -14.42
CA LEU A 43 -24.44 -1.59 -13.69
C LEU A 43 -25.82 -1.69 -13.04
N ALA A 44 -26.38 -2.91 -12.99
CA ALA A 44 -27.62 -3.16 -12.25
C ALA A 44 -27.40 -3.02 -10.73
N PRO A 45 -28.40 -2.51 -9.98
CA PRO A 45 -28.26 -2.29 -8.53
C PRO A 45 -27.96 -3.54 -7.71
N ASP A 46 -28.33 -4.72 -8.20
CA ASP A 46 -28.11 -6.02 -7.57
C ASP A 46 -26.82 -6.71 -8.04
N THR A 47 -25.95 -5.99 -8.76
CA THR A 47 -24.66 -6.54 -9.22
C THR A 47 -23.79 -6.93 -8.02
N VAL A 48 -23.33 -8.18 -7.99
CA VAL A 48 -22.42 -8.66 -6.98
C VAL A 48 -21.06 -7.97 -7.11
N THR A 49 -20.59 -7.32 -6.05
CA THR A 49 -19.40 -6.46 -6.10
C THR A 49 -18.08 -7.21 -5.87
N TRP A 50 -18.15 -8.41 -5.28
CA TRP A 50 -17.00 -9.25 -5.03
C TRP A 50 -17.29 -10.72 -5.32
N LYS A 51 -16.51 -11.32 -6.21
CA LYS A 51 -16.59 -12.75 -6.50
C LYS A 51 -15.25 -13.26 -7.02
N VAL A 52 -14.71 -14.30 -6.39
CA VAL A 52 -13.52 -15.00 -6.89
C VAL A 52 -13.82 -15.61 -8.24
N ASP A 53 -12.99 -15.31 -9.24
CA ASP A 53 -13.02 -15.90 -10.56
C ASP A 53 -11.60 -15.99 -11.13
N LYS A 54 -11.05 -17.21 -11.14
CA LYS A 54 -9.68 -17.47 -11.55
C LYS A 54 -9.45 -17.37 -13.07
N SER A 55 -10.48 -17.17 -13.87
CA SER A 55 -10.35 -16.90 -15.32
C SER A 55 -9.90 -15.46 -15.58
N LEU A 56 -10.09 -14.56 -14.62
CA LEU A 56 -9.65 -13.16 -14.70
C LEU A 56 -8.18 -13.01 -14.30
N ALA A 57 -7.48 -12.09 -14.95
CA ALA A 57 -6.08 -11.78 -14.62
C ALA A 57 -5.90 -11.32 -13.17
N TYR A 58 -6.87 -10.62 -12.60
CA TYR A 58 -6.90 -10.23 -11.19
C TYR A 58 -7.26 -11.39 -10.26
N GLY A 59 -7.97 -12.42 -10.74
CA GLY A 59 -8.43 -13.57 -9.97
C GLY A 59 -9.79 -13.38 -9.29
N ALA A 60 -10.42 -12.23 -9.46
CA ALA A 60 -11.74 -11.93 -8.91
C ALA A 60 -12.41 -10.78 -9.67
N VAL A 61 -13.73 -10.72 -9.62
CA VAL A 61 -14.50 -9.49 -9.82
C VAL A 61 -14.34 -8.66 -8.55
N ASN A 62 -13.87 -7.43 -8.68
CA ASN A 62 -13.64 -6.51 -7.57
C ASN A 62 -14.12 -5.11 -7.93
N LEU A 63 -15.33 -4.78 -7.46
CA LEU A 63 -16.07 -3.55 -7.78
C LEU A 63 -16.32 -2.75 -6.51
N PHE A 64 -15.99 -1.47 -6.54
CA PHE A 64 -16.22 -0.53 -5.45
C PHE A 64 -17.31 0.45 -5.85
N PRO A 65 -18.47 0.51 -5.15
CA PRO A 65 -19.53 1.46 -5.46
C PRO A 65 -19.03 2.89 -5.31
N LEU A 66 -19.49 3.77 -6.19
CA LEU A 66 -19.21 5.19 -6.17
C LEU A 66 -20.43 5.98 -5.68
N MET A 67 -20.48 7.28 -5.99
CA MET A 67 -21.54 8.17 -5.48
C MET A 67 -22.90 7.95 -6.12
N LYS A 68 -22.93 7.49 -7.38
CA LYS A 68 -24.17 7.13 -8.07
C LYS A 68 -24.40 5.63 -7.98
N GLU A 69 -25.66 5.23 -7.92
CA GLU A 69 -26.07 3.84 -7.70
C GLU A 69 -25.57 2.87 -8.79
N ASP A 70 -25.42 3.35 -10.02
CA ASP A 70 -24.96 2.56 -11.17
C ASP A 70 -23.48 2.73 -11.51
N GLU A 71 -22.73 3.53 -10.70
CA GLU A 71 -21.31 3.79 -10.91
C GLU A 71 -20.44 2.96 -9.98
N PHE A 72 -19.42 2.32 -10.56
CA PHE A 72 -18.45 1.51 -9.84
C PHE A 72 -17.03 1.77 -10.33
N ARG A 73 -16.07 1.68 -9.40
CA ARG A 73 -14.66 1.57 -9.72
C ARG A 73 -14.28 0.08 -9.71
N ALA A 74 -13.61 -0.37 -10.74
CA ALA A 74 -13.14 -1.72 -10.90
C ALA A 74 -11.63 -1.81 -10.68
N GLU A 75 -11.19 -2.77 -9.87
CA GLU A 75 -9.82 -3.23 -9.76
C GLU A 75 -9.75 -4.67 -10.26
N MET A 76 -9.57 -4.84 -11.56
CA MET A 76 -9.66 -6.14 -12.21
C MET A 76 -8.53 -6.41 -13.23
N THR A 77 -7.58 -5.49 -13.36
CA THR A 77 -6.38 -5.70 -14.19
C THR A 77 -5.22 -6.19 -13.34
N ARG A 78 -4.31 -6.98 -13.94
CA ARG A 78 -3.12 -7.49 -13.27
C ARG A 78 -2.03 -7.78 -14.29
N VAL A 79 -0.88 -7.10 -14.16
CA VAL A 79 0.29 -7.32 -15.02
C VAL A 79 1.49 -7.62 -14.14
N THR A 80 2.20 -8.70 -14.46
CA THR A 80 3.38 -9.18 -13.72
C THR A 80 4.68 -8.80 -14.43
N GLY A 81 5.82 -8.92 -13.74
CA GLY A 81 7.14 -8.75 -14.34
C GLY A 81 7.55 -7.31 -14.64
N ILE A 82 6.79 -6.32 -14.18
CA ILE A 82 7.09 -4.89 -14.37
C ILE A 82 8.04 -4.40 -13.29
N ASN A 83 9.14 -3.75 -13.69
CA ASN A 83 9.97 -2.98 -12.78
C ASN A 83 9.41 -1.55 -12.63
N PRO A 84 8.82 -1.19 -11.49
CA PRO A 84 8.19 0.12 -11.32
C PRO A 84 9.20 1.29 -11.23
N CYS A 85 10.50 1.00 -11.18
CA CYS A 85 11.56 2.00 -11.22
C CYS A 85 12.16 2.19 -12.62
N SER A 86 11.60 1.52 -13.64
CA SER A 86 12.03 1.63 -15.04
C SER A 86 10.93 2.30 -15.89
N ALA A 87 11.23 3.45 -16.49
CA ALA A 87 10.28 4.16 -17.35
C ALA A 87 9.79 3.31 -18.54
N GLU A 88 10.68 2.46 -19.08
CA GLU A 88 10.35 1.54 -20.16
C GLU A 88 9.34 0.49 -19.70
N ASP A 89 9.57 -0.13 -18.54
CA ASP A 89 8.68 -1.15 -17.97
C ASP A 89 7.34 -0.53 -17.53
N ILE A 90 7.36 0.68 -16.95
CA ILE A 90 6.13 1.44 -16.65
C ILE A 90 5.30 1.61 -17.92
N THR A 91 5.92 2.00 -19.02
CA THR A 91 5.22 2.16 -20.31
C THR A 91 4.62 0.84 -20.80
N LYS A 92 5.37 -0.26 -20.70
CA LYS A 92 4.87 -1.61 -21.04
C LYS A 92 3.68 -2.01 -20.16
N GLY A 93 3.79 -1.77 -18.84
CA GLY A 93 2.72 -2.05 -17.87
C GLY A 93 1.46 -1.24 -18.15
N GLU A 94 1.59 0.05 -18.42
CA GLU A 94 0.46 0.93 -18.79
C GLU A 94 -0.27 0.43 -20.04
N ILE A 95 0.45 0.07 -21.08
CA ILE A 95 -0.14 -0.46 -22.32
C ILE A 95 -0.86 -1.78 -22.04
N ALA A 96 -0.24 -2.69 -21.28
CA ALA A 96 -0.81 -3.99 -20.97
C ALA A 96 -2.08 -3.87 -20.09
N CYS A 97 -2.04 -3.07 -19.03
CA CYS A 97 -3.22 -2.81 -18.18
C CYS A 97 -4.39 -2.23 -18.99
N ARG A 98 -4.12 -1.26 -19.86
CA ARG A 98 -5.18 -0.66 -20.70
C ARG A 98 -5.80 -1.63 -21.68
N LYS A 99 -5.03 -2.57 -22.24
CA LYS A 99 -5.57 -3.68 -23.05
C LYS A 99 -6.44 -4.61 -22.21
N GLN A 100 -5.98 -4.99 -21.01
CA GLN A 100 -6.76 -5.83 -20.10
C GLN A 100 -8.11 -5.18 -19.71
N ILE A 101 -8.20 -3.86 -19.58
CA ILE A 101 -9.49 -3.18 -19.31
C ILE A 101 -10.53 -3.52 -20.39
N LEU A 102 -10.15 -3.57 -21.66
CA LEU A 102 -11.07 -3.93 -22.75
C LEU A 102 -11.49 -5.40 -22.66
N GLU A 103 -10.55 -6.29 -22.37
CA GLU A 103 -10.80 -7.72 -22.17
C GLU A 103 -11.74 -7.96 -20.97
N VAL A 104 -11.52 -7.24 -19.86
CA VAL A 104 -12.35 -7.31 -18.65
C VAL A 104 -13.78 -6.80 -18.94
N LEU A 105 -13.93 -5.72 -19.66
CA LEU A 105 -15.26 -5.20 -20.04
C LEU A 105 -16.02 -6.19 -20.92
N ASP A 106 -15.35 -6.74 -21.92
CA ASP A 106 -15.95 -7.76 -22.79
C ASP A 106 -16.36 -9.01 -22.00
N TRP A 107 -15.48 -9.46 -21.09
CA TRP A 107 -15.77 -10.58 -20.20
C TRP A 107 -16.96 -10.30 -19.28
N LEU A 108 -17.04 -9.11 -18.67
CA LEU A 108 -18.15 -8.69 -17.82
C LEU A 108 -19.47 -8.75 -18.58
N HIS A 109 -19.56 -8.15 -19.77
CA HIS A 109 -20.76 -8.13 -20.57
C HIS A 109 -21.33 -9.52 -20.88
N HIS A 110 -20.46 -10.52 -21.06
CA HIS A 110 -20.87 -11.86 -21.46
C HIS A 110 -21.03 -12.84 -20.31
N ASN A 111 -20.35 -12.61 -19.18
CA ASN A 111 -20.22 -13.61 -18.13
C ASN A 111 -20.72 -13.18 -16.76
N TYR A 112 -21.03 -11.88 -16.56
CA TYR A 112 -21.36 -11.37 -15.24
C TYR A 112 -22.70 -10.66 -15.20
N LYS A 113 -23.65 -11.23 -14.44
CA LYS A 113 -25.02 -10.68 -14.33
C LYS A 113 -25.01 -9.26 -13.79
N GLY A 114 -25.75 -8.37 -14.43
CA GLY A 114 -25.91 -6.97 -14.03
C GLY A 114 -24.88 -6.02 -14.65
N THR A 115 -24.00 -6.54 -15.52
CA THR A 115 -22.98 -5.73 -16.21
C THR A 115 -23.17 -5.69 -17.73
N GLU A 116 -24.28 -6.17 -18.24
CA GLU A 116 -24.57 -6.29 -19.67
C GLU A 116 -24.57 -4.93 -20.40
N HIS A 117 -24.81 -3.85 -19.67
CA HIS A 117 -24.83 -2.48 -20.15
C HIS A 117 -23.70 -1.62 -19.58
N ALA A 118 -22.74 -2.23 -18.87
CA ALA A 118 -21.64 -1.51 -18.28
C ALA A 118 -20.81 -0.76 -19.33
N ARG A 119 -20.48 0.49 -19.06
CA ARG A 119 -19.65 1.31 -19.94
C ARG A 119 -18.50 1.90 -19.14
N ARG A 120 -17.31 1.85 -19.69
CA ARG A 120 -16.16 2.51 -19.09
C ARG A 120 -16.31 4.02 -19.18
N THR A 121 -16.28 4.71 -18.06
CA THR A 121 -16.39 6.17 -17.96
C THR A 121 -15.02 6.82 -17.77
N GLN A 122 -14.15 6.22 -16.97
CA GLN A 122 -12.85 6.79 -16.66
C GLN A 122 -11.78 5.68 -16.46
N VAL A 123 -10.54 5.99 -16.73
CA VAL A 123 -9.36 5.15 -16.43
C VAL A 123 -8.42 5.96 -15.56
N ALA A 124 -7.80 5.33 -14.58
CA ALA A 124 -6.75 5.97 -13.77
C ALA A 124 -5.62 6.52 -14.69
N ASN A 125 -5.09 7.68 -14.33
CA ASN A 125 -4.06 8.35 -15.13
C ASN A 125 -2.77 7.54 -15.19
N MET A 126 -2.46 6.81 -14.10
CA MET A 126 -1.30 5.94 -13.97
C MET A 126 -1.71 4.60 -13.39
N MET A 127 -0.98 3.55 -13.74
CA MET A 127 -1.12 2.26 -13.08
C MET A 127 -0.69 2.34 -11.60
N GLY A 128 -1.35 1.54 -10.76
CA GLY A 128 -1.01 1.37 -9.36
C GLY A 128 0.19 0.43 -9.20
N MET A 129 1.16 0.87 -8.42
CA MET A 129 2.36 0.14 -8.04
C MET A 129 2.41 0.08 -6.51
N MET A 130 2.16 -1.09 -5.92
CA MET A 130 2.13 -1.20 -4.46
C MET A 130 3.53 -1.26 -3.85
N VAL A 131 4.44 -1.98 -4.50
CA VAL A 131 5.79 -2.20 -4.01
C VAL A 131 6.80 -1.94 -5.12
N SER A 132 7.77 -1.06 -4.80
CA SER A 132 8.93 -0.78 -5.62
C SER A 132 10.18 -0.90 -4.74
N ARG A 133 10.92 0.20 -4.53
CA ARG A 133 11.97 0.26 -3.51
C ARG A 133 11.37 0.59 -2.15
N ARG A 134 11.90 -0.05 -1.12
CA ARG A 134 11.69 0.28 0.29
C ARG A 134 13.04 0.48 0.92
N ILE A 135 13.19 1.51 1.73
CA ILE A 135 14.46 1.78 2.41
C ILE A 135 14.82 0.63 3.35
N VAL A 136 16.12 0.38 3.51
CA VAL A 136 16.61 -0.35 4.67
C VAL A 136 16.76 0.67 5.80
N ALA A 137 15.95 0.51 6.84
CA ALA A 137 15.85 1.46 7.96
C ALA A 137 16.30 0.83 9.28
N GLU A 138 16.33 1.63 10.35
CA GLU A 138 16.65 1.14 11.69
C GLU A 138 15.68 0.06 12.20
N TYR A 139 14.46 0.05 11.66
CA TYR A 139 13.47 -1.00 11.90
C TYR A 139 12.63 -1.21 10.64
N LYS A 140 12.25 -2.46 10.39
CA LYS A 140 11.29 -2.84 9.35
C LYS A 140 10.01 -3.33 10.00
N VAL A 141 8.89 -2.70 9.71
CA VAL A 141 7.57 -3.19 10.15
C VAL A 141 7.27 -4.51 9.48
N THR A 142 7.22 -5.56 10.26
CA THR A 142 7.04 -6.93 9.79
C THR A 142 5.57 -7.33 9.73
N ARG A 143 5.28 -8.39 8.98
CA ARG A 143 3.97 -9.04 8.99
C ARG A 143 3.54 -9.45 10.41
N ASP A 144 4.48 -9.96 11.21
CA ASP A 144 4.19 -10.40 12.57
C ASP A 144 3.81 -9.22 13.48
N ASP A 145 4.43 -8.05 13.32
CA ASP A 145 4.03 -6.84 14.03
C ASP A 145 2.57 -6.47 13.75
N ILE A 146 2.17 -6.55 12.48
CA ILE A 146 0.80 -6.24 12.05
C ILE A 146 -0.19 -7.22 12.68
N LEU A 147 0.05 -8.53 12.54
CA LEU A 147 -0.85 -9.57 13.00
C LEU A 147 -0.87 -9.75 14.52
N ASN A 148 0.14 -9.23 15.23
CA ASN A 148 0.20 -9.18 16.68
C ASN A 148 -0.28 -7.85 17.29
N TYR A 149 -0.74 -6.91 16.46
CA TYR A 149 -1.19 -5.58 16.92
C TYR A 149 -0.12 -4.84 17.73
N THR A 150 1.14 -4.92 17.27
CA THR A 150 2.28 -4.37 18.00
C THR A 150 2.15 -2.86 18.15
N ILE A 151 2.27 -2.37 19.38
CA ILE A 151 2.40 -0.95 19.69
C ILE A 151 3.83 -0.68 20.10
N PHE A 152 4.50 0.19 19.35
CA PHE A 152 5.89 0.56 19.60
C PHE A 152 5.98 1.78 20.51
N ASP A 153 7.01 1.84 21.34
CA ASP A 153 7.29 2.99 22.23
C ASP A 153 7.54 4.27 21.42
N ASP A 154 8.08 4.13 20.22
CA ASP A 154 8.34 5.20 19.26
C ASP A 154 7.24 5.33 18.19
N ALA A 155 6.00 4.96 18.51
CA ALA A 155 4.85 5.08 17.62
C ALA A 155 4.66 6.51 17.11
N ILE A 156 4.45 6.65 15.80
CA ILE A 156 4.19 7.95 15.13
C ILE A 156 2.88 7.98 14.35
N SER A 157 2.26 6.83 14.17
CA SER A 157 0.97 6.68 13.49
C SER A 157 0.34 5.36 13.88
N MET A 158 -0.99 5.27 13.84
CA MET A 158 -1.75 4.03 13.97
C MET A 158 -2.23 3.56 12.60
N ASN A 159 -2.31 2.25 12.42
CA ASN A 159 -2.82 1.64 11.20
C ASN A 159 -3.71 0.43 11.53
N ALA A 160 -4.87 0.35 10.88
CA ALA A 160 -5.82 -0.76 11.00
C ALA A 160 -5.92 -1.60 9.72
N TYR A 161 -5.09 -1.32 8.71
CA TYR A 161 -5.06 -2.12 7.49
C TYR A 161 -4.23 -3.39 7.71
N GLY A 162 -4.77 -4.52 7.29
CA GLY A 162 -4.09 -5.80 7.41
C GLY A 162 -2.97 -6.02 6.41
N VAL A 163 -2.58 -7.26 6.23
CA VAL A 163 -1.56 -7.65 5.24
C VAL A 163 -2.25 -8.02 3.94
N ASP A 164 -1.81 -7.41 2.84
CA ASP A 164 -2.29 -7.68 1.48
C ASP A 164 -1.11 -8.03 0.58
N ILE A 165 -1.03 -9.30 0.20
CA ILE A 165 0.06 -9.82 -0.62
C ILE A 165 -0.51 -10.23 -1.97
N HIS A 166 -0.20 -9.46 -2.99
CA HIS A 166 -0.56 -9.79 -4.36
C HIS A 166 0.31 -10.94 -4.88
N ASN A 167 -0.33 -11.94 -5.51
CA ASN A 167 0.38 -13.06 -6.10
C ASN A 167 1.34 -12.59 -7.22
N PRO A 168 2.65 -12.72 -7.06
CA PRO A 168 3.61 -12.22 -8.04
C PRO A 168 3.58 -12.99 -9.36
N ASN A 169 2.97 -14.18 -9.39
CA ASN A 169 2.90 -15.01 -10.58
C ASN A 169 1.60 -14.80 -11.38
N GLY A 170 0.72 -13.91 -10.97
CA GLY A 170 -0.53 -13.67 -11.68
C GLY A 170 -1.68 -13.24 -10.79
N GLY A 171 -2.87 -13.77 -11.08
CA GLY A 171 -4.08 -13.42 -10.35
C GLY A 171 -4.13 -13.94 -8.92
N GLY A 172 -4.93 -13.28 -8.12
CA GLY A 172 -5.15 -13.61 -6.73
C GLY A 172 -4.29 -12.83 -5.73
N CYS A 173 -4.68 -12.92 -4.47
CA CYS A 173 -3.98 -12.31 -3.34
C CYS A 173 -4.19 -13.14 -2.07
N GLU A 174 -3.29 -12.96 -1.13
CA GLU A 174 -3.41 -13.42 0.26
C GLU A 174 -3.73 -12.21 1.13
N LEU A 175 -4.89 -12.24 1.78
CA LEU A 175 -5.39 -11.17 2.63
C LEU A 175 -5.46 -11.64 4.09
N TYR A 176 -4.91 -10.85 4.99
CA TYR A 176 -5.00 -11.06 6.42
C TYR A 176 -5.63 -9.81 7.04
N TRP A 177 -6.96 -9.77 7.08
CA TRP A 177 -7.70 -8.64 7.62
C TRP A 177 -7.65 -8.64 9.15
N LEU A 178 -7.30 -7.51 9.71
CA LEU A 178 -7.38 -7.30 11.15
C LEU A 178 -8.84 -7.27 11.59
N ILE A 179 -9.07 -7.66 12.83
CA ILE A 179 -10.42 -7.63 13.42
C ILE A 179 -10.84 -6.16 13.60
N PRO A 180 -12.07 -5.78 13.19
CA PRO A 180 -12.57 -4.41 13.32
C PRO A 180 -12.43 -3.87 14.76
N GLY A 181 -12.01 -2.61 14.86
CA GLY A 181 -11.78 -1.94 16.14
C GLY A 181 -10.34 -2.09 16.67
N HIS A 182 -9.49 -2.86 16.01
CA HIS A 182 -8.10 -3.07 16.41
C HIS A 182 -7.12 -2.43 15.43
N ALA A 183 -5.93 -2.06 15.93
CA ALA A 183 -4.91 -1.39 15.15
C ALA A 183 -3.51 -1.71 15.72
N TYR A 184 -2.48 -1.49 14.92
CA TYR A 184 -1.07 -1.51 15.30
C TYR A 184 -0.44 -0.15 15.04
N SER A 185 0.76 0.09 15.55
CA SER A 185 1.46 1.36 15.31
C SER A 185 2.59 1.23 14.30
N ILE A 186 2.96 2.37 13.72
CA ILE A 186 4.15 2.53 12.88
C ILE A 186 5.23 3.21 13.74
N PRO A 187 6.43 2.62 13.90
CA PRO A 187 7.50 3.20 14.68
C PRO A 187 8.27 4.28 13.90
N TYR A 188 8.76 5.30 14.59
CA TYR A 188 9.57 6.37 14.00
C TYR A 188 10.80 5.86 13.27
N ARG A 189 11.49 4.87 13.85
CA ARG A 189 12.71 4.28 13.29
C ARG A 189 12.50 3.53 11.96
N ALA A 190 11.26 3.23 11.56
CA ALA A 190 10.95 2.68 10.23
C ALA A 190 11.07 3.73 9.11
N LEU A 191 11.15 5.01 9.46
CA LEU A 191 11.32 6.12 8.53
C LEU A 191 12.78 6.53 8.37
N LEU A 192 13.71 6.02 9.20
CA LEU A 192 15.11 6.43 9.28
C LEU A 192 16.00 5.49 8.45
N PRO A 193 16.43 5.89 7.22
CA PRO A 193 17.26 5.04 6.38
C PRO A 193 18.64 4.82 7.02
N LEU A 194 19.20 3.63 6.86
CA LEU A 194 20.58 3.37 7.28
C LEU A 194 21.59 4.10 6.36
N GLU A 195 22.80 4.31 6.89
CA GLU A 195 23.99 4.80 6.16
C GLU A 195 23.88 6.22 5.58
N VAL A 196 22.81 6.95 5.88
CA VAL A 196 22.63 8.34 5.44
C VAL A 196 22.02 9.19 6.55
N GLU A 197 22.45 10.44 6.65
CA GLU A 197 21.98 11.41 7.64
C GLU A 197 21.16 12.53 7.00
N ASN A 198 20.36 13.23 7.80
CA ASN A 198 19.57 14.39 7.39
C ASN A 198 18.51 14.12 6.30
N ILE A 199 18.13 12.86 6.15
CA ILE A 199 17.01 12.44 5.30
C ILE A 199 16.11 11.48 6.07
N ILE A 200 14.81 11.56 5.81
CA ILE A 200 13.77 10.72 6.37
C ILE A 200 12.82 10.30 5.25
N ALA A 201 12.35 9.06 5.27
CA ALA A 201 11.36 8.56 4.32
C ALA A 201 9.94 8.74 4.82
N ALA A 202 8.98 8.89 3.92
CA ALA A 202 7.56 8.80 4.23
C ALA A 202 6.77 8.22 3.04
N GLY A 203 5.65 7.59 3.33
CA GLY A 203 4.82 6.96 2.31
C GLY A 203 5.19 5.49 2.07
N ARG A 204 4.99 5.00 0.84
CA ARG A 204 5.16 3.58 0.53
C ARG A 204 6.62 3.10 0.51
N CYS A 205 7.59 4.00 0.48
CA CYS A 205 9.01 3.66 0.47
C CYS A 205 9.63 3.41 1.86
N ILE A 206 8.90 3.59 2.97
CA ILE A 206 9.40 3.25 4.31
C ILE A 206 9.70 1.75 4.45
N ALA A 207 10.38 1.36 5.49
CA ALA A 207 10.73 -0.06 5.72
C ALA A 207 9.52 -0.87 6.24
N HIS A 208 8.94 -1.73 5.41
CA HIS A 208 7.78 -2.55 5.78
C HIS A 208 7.57 -3.79 4.89
N ASP A 209 6.74 -4.72 5.38
CA ASP A 209 6.29 -5.92 4.67
C ASP A 209 4.81 -5.83 4.22
N GLY A 210 4.41 -4.79 3.47
CA GLY A 210 3.09 -4.77 2.81
C GLY A 210 2.01 -3.87 3.44
N ILE A 211 2.39 -2.71 3.98
CA ILE A 211 1.44 -1.74 4.61
C ILE A 211 1.25 -0.44 3.81
N ALA A 212 1.63 -0.42 2.55
CA ALA A 212 1.64 0.80 1.72
C ALA A 212 0.24 1.21 1.23
N VAL A 213 -0.67 1.49 2.16
CA VAL A 213 -1.98 2.10 1.86
C VAL A 213 -1.97 3.60 2.14
N MET A 214 -2.86 4.34 1.48
CA MET A 214 -2.88 5.80 1.55
C MET A 214 -2.97 6.34 2.99
N ALA A 215 -3.79 5.73 3.86
CA ALA A 215 -3.92 6.15 5.25
C ALA A 215 -2.58 6.07 6.00
N THR A 216 -1.82 4.99 5.82
CA THR A 216 -0.46 4.85 6.38
C THR A 216 0.48 5.91 5.82
N CYS A 217 0.40 6.15 4.51
CA CYS A 217 1.24 7.17 3.85
C CYS A 217 0.97 8.57 4.40
N TYR A 218 -0.29 8.94 4.66
CA TYR A 218 -0.62 10.22 5.26
C TYR A 218 -0.07 10.35 6.67
N GLY A 219 -0.25 9.34 7.53
CA GLY A 219 0.26 9.36 8.90
C GLY A 219 1.79 9.45 8.97
N THR A 220 2.50 8.70 8.12
CA THR A 220 3.96 8.79 8.05
C THR A 220 4.45 10.11 7.48
N GLY A 221 3.72 10.70 6.51
CA GLY A 221 4.00 12.02 5.97
C GLY A 221 3.85 13.14 7.00
N GLU A 222 2.78 13.12 7.80
CA GLU A 222 2.57 14.06 8.91
C GLU A 222 3.69 13.94 9.94
N ALA A 223 4.04 12.71 10.34
CA ALA A 223 5.12 12.48 11.29
C ALA A 223 6.48 12.95 10.77
N ALA A 224 6.81 12.68 9.51
CA ALA A 224 8.06 13.13 8.90
C ALA A 224 8.14 14.66 8.81
N GLY A 225 7.03 15.32 8.48
CA GLY A 225 6.92 16.79 8.48
C GLY A 225 7.13 17.40 9.88
N ALA A 226 6.48 16.85 10.89
CA ALA A 226 6.65 17.26 12.28
C ALA A 226 8.08 17.01 12.78
N ALA A 227 8.67 15.85 12.45
CA ALA A 227 10.04 15.51 12.79
C ALA A 227 11.04 16.49 12.16
N ALA A 228 10.85 16.85 10.88
CA ALA A 228 11.71 17.80 10.19
C ALA A 228 11.65 19.20 10.82
N ALA A 229 10.46 19.67 11.17
CA ALA A 229 10.28 20.96 11.84
C ALA A 229 10.96 20.98 13.21
N LEU A 230 10.80 19.91 14.01
CA LEU A 230 11.45 19.80 15.32
C LEU A 230 12.97 19.65 15.20
N SER A 231 13.47 18.87 14.24
CA SER A 231 14.90 18.71 13.97
C SER A 231 15.59 20.05 13.68
N ILE A 232 14.98 20.89 12.86
CA ILE A 232 15.48 22.25 12.57
C ILE A 232 15.40 23.14 13.82
N LYS A 233 14.28 23.10 14.53
CA LYS A 233 14.06 23.96 15.71
C LYS A 233 15.03 23.65 16.86
N GLU A 234 15.41 22.39 17.03
CA GLU A 234 16.28 21.92 18.09
C GLU A 234 17.74 21.78 17.67
N ASP A 235 18.02 21.98 16.38
CA ASP A 235 19.35 21.81 15.78
C ASP A 235 19.93 20.40 16.03
N VAL A 236 19.11 19.37 15.81
CA VAL A 236 19.48 17.96 15.97
C VAL A 236 19.14 17.14 14.73
N PRO A 237 19.97 16.18 14.33
CA PRO A 237 19.63 15.27 13.23
C PRO A 237 18.44 14.37 13.62
N PHE A 238 17.74 13.83 12.60
CA PHE A 238 16.56 12.96 12.80
C PHE A 238 16.77 11.83 13.80
N ARG A 239 17.93 11.15 13.75
CA ARG A 239 18.27 10.04 14.66
C ARG A 239 18.42 10.44 16.12
N LYS A 240 18.67 11.72 16.40
CA LYS A 240 18.85 12.25 17.77
C LYS A 240 17.62 13.01 18.24
N LEU A 241 16.58 13.10 17.43
CA LEU A 241 15.34 13.75 17.79
C LEU A 241 14.68 13.00 18.96
N SER A 242 14.20 13.73 19.94
CA SER A 242 13.40 13.16 21.03
C SER A 242 12.06 12.65 20.51
N VAL A 243 11.91 11.31 20.47
CA VAL A 243 10.64 10.67 20.07
C VAL A 243 9.47 11.17 20.92
N LYS A 244 9.68 11.33 22.23
CA LYS A 244 8.66 11.86 23.13
C LYS A 244 8.17 13.25 22.72
N LYS A 245 9.08 14.15 22.32
CA LYS A 245 8.69 15.48 21.84
C LYS A 245 7.94 15.41 20.51
N LEU A 246 8.35 14.50 19.63
CA LEU A 246 7.64 14.26 18.37
C LEU A 246 6.21 13.75 18.64
N GLN A 247 6.06 12.75 19.50
CA GLN A 247 4.75 12.23 19.91
C GLN A 247 3.87 13.30 20.56
N ASP A 248 4.43 14.14 21.44
CA ASP A 248 3.70 15.24 22.07
C ASP A 248 3.25 16.27 21.03
N GLN A 249 4.06 16.53 20.01
CA GLN A 249 3.69 17.42 18.90
C GLN A 249 2.58 16.79 18.05
N LEU A 250 2.68 15.52 17.68
CA LEU A 250 1.66 14.81 16.92
C LEU A 250 0.32 14.75 17.66
N LYS A 251 0.34 14.47 18.96
CA LYS A 251 -0.88 14.51 19.80
C LYS A 251 -1.53 15.89 19.85
N LYS A 252 -0.74 16.96 19.89
CA LYS A 252 -1.26 18.34 19.80
C LYS A 252 -1.92 18.64 18.45
N GLN A 253 -1.51 17.96 17.40
CA GLN A 253 -2.10 18.05 16.06
C GLN A 253 -3.35 17.15 15.91
N GLY A 254 -3.69 16.36 16.94
CA GLY A 254 -4.85 15.46 16.95
C GLY A 254 -4.54 14.04 16.48
N VAL A 255 -3.26 13.68 16.30
CA VAL A 255 -2.89 12.31 15.93
C VAL A 255 -3.13 11.36 17.09
N TYR A 256 -3.87 10.29 16.83
CA TYR A 256 -4.05 9.19 17.78
C TYR A 256 -2.86 8.21 17.65
N LEU A 257 -2.21 7.90 18.78
CA LEU A 257 -1.02 7.04 18.83
C LEU A 257 -1.22 5.75 19.63
N GLY A 258 -2.47 5.42 19.98
CA GLY A 258 -2.77 4.25 20.79
C GLY A 258 -2.39 4.49 22.27
N ASP A 259 -3.33 5.01 23.04
CA ASP A 259 -3.06 5.33 24.48
C ASP A 259 -3.30 4.14 25.42
N GLN A 260 -3.73 2.98 24.89
CA GLN A 260 -4.00 1.77 25.64
C GLN A 260 -3.36 0.57 24.92
N GLU A 261 -2.93 -0.43 25.68
CA GLU A 261 -2.55 -1.71 25.07
C GLU A 261 -3.76 -2.28 24.33
N PRO A 262 -3.59 -2.71 23.07
CA PRO A 262 -4.67 -3.28 22.31
C PRO A 262 -5.10 -4.62 22.92
N GLU A 263 -6.40 -4.85 23.04
CA GLU A 263 -6.89 -6.21 23.19
C GLU A 263 -6.43 -7.05 21.98
N LYS A 264 -5.97 -8.26 22.25
CA LYS A 264 -5.61 -9.20 21.20
C LYS A 264 -6.80 -10.14 20.96
N PRO A 265 -7.58 -9.90 19.90
CA PRO A 265 -8.78 -10.72 19.64
C PRO A 265 -8.39 -12.15 19.26
N GLU A 266 -9.30 -13.08 19.49
CA GLU A 266 -9.22 -14.44 18.97
C GLU A 266 -10.46 -14.74 18.10
N PRO A 267 -10.30 -15.06 16.82
CA PRO A 267 -9.04 -15.14 16.06
C PRO A 267 -8.41 -13.77 15.84
N ARG A 268 -7.07 -13.72 15.68
CA ARG A 268 -6.33 -12.45 15.51
C ARG A 268 -6.57 -11.78 14.16
N TYR A 269 -6.95 -12.54 13.15
CA TYR A 269 -7.21 -12.04 11.80
C TYR A 269 -8.14 -12.96 11.03
N ILE A 270 -8.72 -12.44 9.95
CA ILE A 270 -9.48 -13.20 8.97
C ILE A 270 -8.58 -13.40 7.76
N HIS A 271 -8.25 -14.66 7.45
CA HIS A 271 -7.45 -15.01 6.27
C HIS A 271 -8.35 -15.32 5.08
N ILE A 272 -8.06 -14.69 3.95
CA ILE A 272 -8.72 -14.94 2.67
C ILE A 272 -7.62 -15.17 1.62
N SER A 273 -7.64 -16.33 0.95
CA SER A 273 -6.80 -16.62 -0.20
C SER A 273 -7.64 -16.71 -1.45
N THR A 274 -7.20 -16.04 -2.50
CA THR A 274 -7.79 -16.14 -3.85
C THR A 274 -6.80 -16.69 -4.87
N ILE A 275 -5.64 -17.17 -4.41
CA ILE A 275 -4.58 -17.79 -5.22
C ILE A 275 -4.97 -19.21 -5.68
#